data_0ac4d72a7d228669ac2033e19305aa5a
#
_entry.id   0ac4d72a7d228669ac2033e19305aa5a
#
_cell.length_a   1.000
_cell.length_b   1.000
_cell.length_c   1.000
_cell.angle_alpha   90.00
_cell.angle_beta   90.00
_cell.angle_gamma   90.00
#
_symmetry.space_group_name_H-M   'P 1'
#
loop_
_entity.id
_entity.type
_entity.pdbx_description
1 polymer ?
#
loop_
_entity_poly.entity_id
_entity_poly.type
_entity_poly.pdbx_seq_one_letter_code
_entity_poly.pdbx_strand_id
1 'polypeptide(L)'
;MERKEVEPMSIFHLKCIALVCMVLDHIGFYFEAAPPWLGCIGRISYPLFLFCMVWGYHYTRNRKLHLLRLYLLSIGMTIFSYTLDTLFPTPNGYGNHNIFLSLFLVGVLISTIECFRRDRKRGFLLLGAIAAAQVFYFLLPGIVPFTRQLNGDLLTGIVPNLALNEYGTAYIALGVALYFLREKPELVSVVYILFSISQFSSKMINGGPVTQWIMLFALPRTPHYNGEKGPGLKYFFYFFYPAHTFLLFYLANFILV
;
A
#
# COMPACT_ATOMS: atom_id res chain seq x y z
N MET A 1 40.80 1.08 2.82
CA MET A 1 39.41 1.52 3.08
C MET A 1 38.55 0.26 3.15
N GLU A 2 38.37 -0.29 4.38
CA GLU A 2 37.52 -1.46 4.58
C GLU A 2 36.09 -1.13 4.12
N ARG A 3 35.58 -1.87 3.15
CA ARG A 3 34.14 -1.84 2.87
C ARG A 3 33.44 -2.39 4.09
N LYS A 4 32.78 -1.53 4.88
CA LYS A 4 31.82 -1.99 5.87
C LYS A 4 30.80 -2.84 5.12
N GLU A 5 30.84 -4.15 5.31
CA GLU A 5 29.79 -5.05 4.84
C GLU A 5 28.49 -4.60 5.49
N VAL A 6 27.54 -4.18 4.66
CA VAL A 6 26.22 -3.79 5.17
C VAL A 6 25.54 -5.07 5.65
N GLU A 7 25.17 -5.12 6.92
CA GLU A 7 24.52 -6.28 7.51
C GLU A 7 23.27 -6.70 6.69
N PRO A 8 23.14 -7.99 6.40
CA PRO A 8 22.02 -8.51 5.65
C PRO A 8 20.71 -8.31 6.41
N MET A 9 19.67 -7.82 5.72
CA MET A 9 18.38 -7.47 6.31
C MET A 9 17.31 -8.52 6.02
N SER A 10 16.59 -8.96 7.05
CA SER A 10 15.39 -9.79 6.87
C SER A 10 14.16 -8.95 6.50
N ILE A 11 13.06 -9.60 6.05
CA ILE A 11 11.76 -8.95 5.84
C ILE A 11 11.28 -8.20 7.08
N PHE A 12 11.58 -8.72 8.28
CA PHE A 12 11.24 -8.05 9.54
C PHE A 12 11.92 -6.69 9.66
N HIS A 13 13.23 -6.61 9.42
CA HIS A 13 13.99 -5.35 9.48
C HIS A 13 13.45 -4.32 8.47
N LEU A 14 13.18 -4.76 7.23
CA LEU A 14 12.59 -3.88 6.20
C LEU A 14 11.22 -3.34 6.61
N LYS A 15 10.38 -4.18 7.23
CA LYS A 15 9.08 -3.75 7.77
C LYS A 15 9.22 -2.76 8.91
N CYS A 16 10.19 -2.94 9.81
CA CYS A 16 10.44 -1.98 10.89
C CYS A 16 10.86 -0.61 10.34
N ILE A 17 11.76 -0.58 9.34
CA ILE A 17 12.14 0.67 8.67
C ILE A 17 10.92 1.32 8.00
N ALA A 18 10.13 0.54 7.26
CA ALA A 18 8.91 1.01 6.61
C ALA A 18 7.91 1.60 7.63
N LEU A 19 7.76 0.95 8.78
CA LEU A 19 6.88 1.38 9.86
C LEU A 19 7.33 2.71 10.47
N VAL A 20 8.63 2.89 10.74
CA VAL A 20 9.16 4.17 11.24
C VAL A 20 8.91 5.27 10.21
N CYS A 21 9.23 5.04 8.92
CA CYS A 21 8.96 5.99 7.85
C CYS A 21 7.47 6.34 7.76
N MET A 22 6.58 5.37 7.96
CA MET A 22 5.13 5.55 7.92
C MET A 22 4.63 6.42 9.10
N VAL A 23 5.14 6.20 10.29
CA VAL A 23 4.79 7.03 11.46
C VAL A 23 5.22 8.49 11.23
N LEU A 24 6.42 8.70 10.70
CA LEU A 24 6.91 10.05 10.36
C LEU A 24 6.04 10.71 9.29
N ASP A 25 5.59 9.98 8.26
CA ASP A 25 4.66 10.47 7.25
C ASP A 25 3.34 10.94 7.88
N HIS A 26 2.77 10.11 8.75
CA HIS A 26 1.50 10.44 9.41
C HIS A 26 1.61 11.56 10.43
N ILE A 27 2.76 11.73 11.10
CA ILE A 27 3.03 12.93 11.89
C ILE A 27 2.99 14.17 10.97
N GLY A 28 3.66 14.12 9.82
CA GLY A 28 3.63 15.19 8.83
C GLY A 28 2.24 15.43 8.22
N PHE A 29 1.37 14.44 8.21
CA PHE A 29 0.00 14.52 7.69
C PHE A 29 -0.98 15.16 8.70
N TYR A 30 -0.92 14.76 9.97
CA TYR A 30 -1.88 15.20 10.98
C TYR A 30 -1.49 16.50 11.68
N PHE A 31 -0.21 16.85 11.79
CA PHE A 31 0.25 18.03 12.52
C PHE A 31 0.68 19.14 11.55
N GLU A 32 -0.07 20.24 11.48
CA GLU A 32 0.22 21.37 10.58
C GLU A 32 1.59 22.02 10.85
N ALA A 33 2.02 22.04 12.11
CA ALA A 33 3.34 22.56 12.51
C ALA A 33 4.50 21.60 12.20
N ALA A 34 4.21 20.39 11.69
CA ALA A 34 5.23 19.39 11.40
C ALA A 34 6.12 19.80 10.21
N PRO A 35 7.44 19.60 10.30
CA PRO A 35 8.33 19.93 9.21
C PRO A 35 8.00 19.14 7.92
N PRO A 36 8.01 19.78 6.73
CA PRO A 36 7.64 19.11 5.46
C PRO A 36 8.53 17.90 5.08
N TRP A 37 9.75 17.82 5.60
CA TRP A 37 10.65 16.70 5.34
C TRP A 37 10.15 15.37 5.93
N LEU A 38 9.26 15.38 6.92
CA LEU A 38 8.62 14.17 7.46
C LEU A 38 7.85 13.42 6.37
N GLY A 39 7.02 14.13 5.59
CA GLY A 39 6.33 13.55 4.44
C GLY A 39 7.30 13.06 3.36
N CYS A 40 8.48 13.68 3.22
CA CYS A 40 9.51 13.19 2.30
C CYS A 40 10.04 11.83 2.71
N ILE A 41 10.34 11.61 3.99
CA ILE A 41 10.77 10.31 4.52
C ILE A 41 9.65 9.28 4.36
N GLY A 42 8.40 9.69 4.56
CA GLY A 42 7.22 8.86 4.40
C GLY A 42 7.14 8.17 3.04
N ARG A 43 7.60 8.84 1.96
CA ARG A 43 7.59 8.26 0.61
C ARG A 43 8.38 6.95 0.47
N ILE A 44 9.28 6.65 1.40
CA ILE A 44 10.07 5.41 1.46
C ILE A 44 9.23 4.24 2.01
N SER A 45 8.21 4.52 2.81
CA SER A 45 7.44 3.51 3.55
C SER A 45 6.72 2.52 2.65
N TYR A 46 5.83 3.01 1.78
CA TYR A 46 4.99 2.15 0.94
C TYR A 46 5.79 1.22 0.01
N PRO A 47 6.82 1.68 -0.71
CA PRO A 47 7.66 0.79 -1.52
C PRO A 47 8.31 -0.34 -0.74
N LEU A 48 8.74 -0.10 0.51
CA LEU A 48 9.28 -1.15 1.37
C LEU A 48 8.19 -2.15 1.79
N PHE A 49 6.99 -1.70 2.15
CA PHE A 49 5.86 -2.59 2.41
C PHE A 49 5.47 -3.39 1.18
N LEU A 50 5.46 -2.77 0.02
CA LEU A 50 5.18 -3.42 -1.26
C LEU A 50 6.22 -4.52 -1.57
N PHE A 51 7.51 -4.22 -1.40
CA PHE A 51 8.59 -5.20 -1.50
C PHE A 51 8.37 -6.37 -0.53
N CYS A 52 8.13 -6.08 0.75
CA CYS A 52 7.87 -7.10 1.76
C CYS A 52 6.65 -7.96 1.45
N MET A 53 5.59 -7.36 0.88
CA MET A 53 4.39 -8.07 0.44
C MET A 53 4.71 -9.02 -0.72
N VAL A 54 5.40 -8.55 -1.74
CA VAL A 54 5.75 -9.32 -2.95
C VAL A 54 6.57 -10.57 -2.58
N TRP A 55 7.63 -10.41 -1.78
CA TRP A 55 8.45 -11.53 -1.30
C TRP A 55 7.67 -12.43 -0.34
N GLY A 56 6.95 -11.86 0.61
CA GLY A 56 6.08 -12.61 1.52
C GLY A 56 5.03 -13.43 0.78
N TYR A 57 4.45 -12.88 -0.30
CA TYR A 57 3.46 -13.56 -1.13
C TYR A 57 4.07 -14.74 -1.89
N HIS A 58 5.30 -14.60 -2.40
CA HIS A 58 6.03 -15.67 -3.07
C HIS A 58 6.22 -16.89 -2.16
N TYR A 59 6.63 -16.69 -0.91
CA TYR A 59 6.86 -17.77 0.06
C TYR A 59 5.60 -18.26 0.79
N THR A 60 4.43 -17.62 0.55
CA THR A 60 3.19 -18.00 1.23
C THR A 60 2.62 -19.30 0.68
N ARG A 61 2.46 -20.34 1.54
CA ARG A 61 1.87 -21.64 1.18
C ARG A 61 0.39 -21.51 0.78
N ASN A 62 -0.40 -20.76 1.55
CA ASN A 62 -1.84 -20.56 1.31
C ASN A 62 -2.11 -19.11 0.88
N ARG A 63 -1.94 -18.85 -0.41
CA ARG A 63 -2.13 -17.53 -1.03
C ARG A 63 -3.58 -17.05 -0.96
N LYS A 64 -4.56 -17.97 -1.07
CA LYS A 64 -5.99 -17.61 -0.95
C LYS A 64 -6.29 -17.04 0.44
N LEU A 65 -5.80 -17.70 1.49
CA LEU A 65 -5.98 -17.23 2.86
C LEU A 65 -5.23 -15.92 3.12
N HIS A 66 -4.08 -15.72 2.49
CA HIS A 66 -3.34 -14.46 2.58
C HIS A 66 -4.12 -13.30 1.96
N LEU A 67 -4.65 -13.48 0.76
CA LEU A 67 -5.49 -12.49 0.08
C LEU A 67 -6.78 -12.22 0.86
N LEU A 68 -7.45 -13.28 1.36
CA LEU A 68 -8.64 -13.10 2.19
C LEU A 68 -8.36 -12.24 3.43
N ARG A 69 -7.21 -12.44 4.10
CA ARG A 69 -6.83 -11.60 5.25
C ARG A 69 -6.61 -10.15 4.86
N LEU A 70 -5.91 -9.88 3.76
CA LEU A 70 -5.71 -8.51 3.28
C LEU A 70 -7.04 -7.84 2.93
N TYR A 71 -7.96 -8.57 2.31
CA TYR A 71 -9.28 -8.05 1.97
C TYR A 71 -10.12 -7.77 3.23
N LEU A 72 -10.13 -8.69 4.20
CA LEU A 72 -10.84 -8.47 5.46
C LEU A 72 -10.25 -7.30 6.26
N LEU A 73 -8.93 -7.11 6.23
CA LEU A 73 -8.28 -5.95 6.82
C LEU A 73 -8.63 -4.65 6.09
N SER A 74 -8.76 -4.70 4.75
CA SER A 74 -9.24 -3.55 3.96
C SER A 74 -10.67 -3.15 4.35
N ILE A 75 -11.58 -4.12 4.47
CA ILE A 75 -12.95 -3.87 4.96
C ILE A 75 -12.90 -3.32 6.40
N GLY A 76 -12.08 -3.91 7.26
CA GLY A 76 -11.89 -3.44 8.63
C GLY A 76 -11.43 -1.99 8.71
N MET A 77 -10.47 -1.58 7.87
CA MET A 77 -10.03 -0.18 7.77
C MET A 77 -11.13 0.74 7.28
N THR A 78 -11.94 0.30 6.31
CA THR A 78 -13.10 1.07 5.83
C THR A 78 -14.10 1.33 6.95
N ILE A 79 -14.49 0.28 7.68
CA ILE A 79 -15.41 0.39 8.80
C ILE A 79 -14.80 1.29 9.91
N PHE A 80 -13.51 1.12 10.18
CA PHE A 80 -12.78 1.91 11.17
C PHE A 80 -12.76 3.40 10.81
N SER A 81 -12.38 3.75 9.58
CA SER A 81 -12.35 5.14 9.09
C SER A 81 -13.75 5.78 9.15
N TYR A 82 -14.78 5.06 8.68
CA TYR A 82 -16.17 5.53 8.75
C TYR A 82 -16.63 5.78 10.20
N THR A 83 -16.28 4.88 11.11
CA THR A 83 -16.61 5.02 12.53
C THR A 83 -15.93 6.23 13.14
N LEU A 84 -14.66 6.47 12.81
CA LEU A 84 -13.92 7.64 13.32
C LEU A 84 -14.48 8.94 12.76
N ASP A 85 -14.78 9.03 11.47
CA ASP A 85 -15.39 10.23 10.88
C ASP A 85 -16.77 10.53 11.45
N THR A 86 -17.50 9.50 11.92
CA THR A 86 -18.81 9.65 12.55
C THR A 86 -18.71 10.07 14.03
N LEU A 87 -17.78 9.47 14.78
CA LEU A 87 -17.63 9.71 16.23
C LEU A 87 -16.77 10.96 16.52
N PHE A 88 -15.84 11.29 15.65
CA PHE A 88 -14.87 12.37 15.80
C PHE A 88 -14.84 13.25 14.53
N PRO A 89 -15.94 13.94 14.19
CA PRO A 89 -16.01 14.74 12.98
C PRO A 89 -15.02 15.91 13.04
N THR A 90 -14.18 16.03 12.00
CA THR A 90 -13.24 17.13 11.81
C THR A 90 -13.40 17.71 10.39
N PRO A 91 -12.98 18.97 10.12
CA PRO A 91 -13.13 19.57 8.80
C PRO A 91 -12.42 18.77 7.67
N ASN A 92 -11.30 18.13 7.98
CA ASN A 92 -10.50 17.36 7.02
C ASN A 92 -10.81 15.86 7.06
N GLY A 93 -11.64 15.39 8.02
CA GLY A 93 -11.88 13.98 8.26
C GLY A 93 -10.64 13.22 8.76
N TYR A 94 -10.81 11.91 8.97
CA TYR A 94 -9.72 11.02 9.37
C TYR A 94 -8.70 10.77 8.25
N GLY A 95 -9.15 10.83 7.01
CA GLY A 95 -8.36 10.56 5.83
C GLY A 95 -8.45 9.12 5.31
N ASN A 96 -7.94 8.92 4.08
CA ASN A 96 -7.88 7.59 3.49
C ASN A 96 -6.60 6.88 3.90
N HIS A 97 -6.74 5.84 4.71
CA HIS A 97 -5.65 5.02 5.20
C HIS A 97 -5.99 3.54 4.98
N ASN A 98 -5.81 3.04 3.75
CA ASN A 98 -6.12 1.65 3.42
C ASN A 98 -5.05 0.96 2.56
N ILE A 99 -3.84 0.88 3.10
CA ILE A 99 -2.72 0.17 2.47
C ILE A 99 -3.07 -1.28 2.13
N PHE A 100 -3.94 -1.93 2.93
CA PHE A 100 -4.31 -3.34 2.75
C PHE A 100 -5.02 -3.57 1.42
N LEU A 101 -5.84 -2.63 0.97
CA LEU A 101 -6.50 -2.68 -0.34
C LEU A 101 -5.49 -2.75 -1.48
N SER A 102 -4.51 -1.84 -1.49
CA SER A 102 -3.50 -1.79 -2.55
C SER A 102 -2.66 -3.07 -2.59
N LEU A 103 -2.24 -3.58 -1.42
CA LEU A 103 -1.50 -4.84 -1.32
C LEU A 103 -2.35 -6.06 -1.73
N PHE A 104 -3.65 -6.07 -1.40
CA PHE A 104 -4.60 -7.07 -1.87
C PHE A 104 -4.69 -7.09 -3.39
N LEU A 105 -4.88 -5.93 -4.02
CA LEU A 105 -5.01 -5.81 -5.47
C LEU A 105 -3.75 -6.28 -6.22
N VAL A 106 -2.55 -5.99 -5.69
CA VAL A 106 -1.29 -6.54 -6.21
C VAL A 106 -1.33 -8.07 -6.20
N GLY A 107 -1.69 -8.68 -5.06
CA GLY A 107 -1.75 -10.14 -4.94
C GLY A 107 -2.82 -10.77 -5.83
N VAL A 108 -3.97 -10.12 -6.04
CA VAL A 108 -5.03 -10.56 -6.96
C VAL A 108 -4.51 -10.57 -8.39
N LEU A 109 -3.83 -9.50 -8.86
CA LEU A 109 -3.29 -9.46 -10.21
C LEU A 109 -2.18 -10.49 -10.41
N ILE A 110 -1.27 -10.67 -9.44
CA ILE A 110 -0.25 -11.71 -9.50
C ILE A 110 -0.90 -13.10 -9.65
N SER A 111 -1.91 -13.39 -8.81
CA SER A 111 -2.64 -14.66 -8.88
C SER A 111 -3.33 -14.87 -10.23
N THR A 112 -3.92 -13.82 -10.77
CA THR A 112 -4.61 -13.86 -12.07
C THR A 112 -3.65 -14.15 -13.20
N ILE A 113 -2.49 -13.48 -13.23
CA ILE A 113 -1.46 -13.70 -14.25
C ILE A 113 -0.87 -15.13 -14.14
N GLU A 114 -0.58 -15.61 -12.93
CA GLU A 114 -0.11 -16.98 -12.73
C GLU A 114 -1.16 -18.02 -13.12
N CYS A 115 -2.42 -17.76 -12.80
CA CYS A 115 -3.53 -18.62 -13.21
C CYS A 115 -3.64 -18.66 -14.75
N PHE A 116 -3.51 -17.50 -15.40
CA PHE A 116 -3.56 -17.39 -16.85
C PHE A 116 -2.47 -18.20 -17.56
N ARG A 117 -1.26 -18.24 -16.95
CA ARG A 117 -0.14 -19.04 -17.46
C ARG A 117 -0.36 -20.57 -17.34
N ARG A 118 -1.17 -21.00 -16.35
CA ARG A 118 -1.44 -22.43 -16.09
C ARG A 118 -2.71 -22.91 -16.79
N ASP A 119 -3.77 -22.11 -16.74
CA ASP A 119 -5.10 -22.41 -17.27
C ASP A 119 -5.73 -21.12 -17.81
N ARG A 120 -5.71 -20.98 -19.12
CA ARG A 120 -6.23 -19.80 -19.81
C ARG A 120 -7.72 -19.56 -19.53
N LYS A 121 -8.55 -20.63 -19.45
CA LYS A 121 -9.99 -20.50 -19.20
C LYS A 121 -10.24 -19.88 -17.81
N ARG A 122 -9.57 -20.41 -16.78
CA ARG A 122 -9.66 -19.84 -15.42
C ARG A 122 -9.06 -18.45 -15.35
N GLY A 123 -7.98 -18.18 -16.07
CA GLY A 123 -7.39 -16.86 -16.16
C GLY A 123 -8.37 -15.82 -16.74
N PHE A 124 -9.07 -16.14 -17.82
CA PHE A 124 -10.12 -15.28 -18.40
C PHE A 124 -11.30 -15.08 -17.44
N LEU A 125 -11.70 -16.15 -16.71
CA LEU A 125 -12.76 -16.02 -15.69
C LEU A 125 -12.37 -15.02 -14.58
N LEU A 126 -11.14 -15.11 -14.07
CA LEU A 126 -10.65 -14.18 -13.04
C LEU A 126 -10.54 -12.76 -13.58
N LEU A 127 -10.04 -12.59 -14.81
CA LEU A 127 -9.99 -11.27 -15.44
C LEU A 127 -11.38 -10.68 -15.64
N GLY A 128 -12.35 -11.50 -16.08
CA GLY A 128 -13.74 -11.11 -16.19
C GLY A 128 -14.36 -10.73 -14.83
N ALA A 129 -14.04 -11.48 -13.76
CA ALA A 129 -14.49 -11.15 -12.41
C ALA A 129 -13.90 -9.82 -11.92
N ILE A 130 -12.61 -9.54 -12.20
CA ILE A 130 -11.99 -8.24 -11.88
C ILE A 130 -12.69 -7.12 -12.66
N ALA A 131 -12.90 -7.30 -13.98
CA ALA A 131 -13.59 -6.31 -14.79
C ALA A 131 -15.03 -6.06 -14.32
N ALA A 132 -15.76 -7.13 -13.98
CA ALA A 132 -17.10 -7.04 -13.41
C ALA A 132 -17.11 -6.26 -12.09
N ALA A 133 -16.13 -6.48 -11.22
CA ALA A 133 -15.99 -5.72 -9.98
C ALA A 133 -15.75 -4.22 -10.22
N GLN A 134 -14.95 -3.85 -11.24
CA GLN A 134 -14.77 -2.44 -11.63
C GLN A 134 -16.09 -1.82 -12.09
N VAL A 135 -16.83 -2.49 -12.97
CA VAL A 135 -18.14 -2.04 -13.43
C VAL A 135 -19.13 -1.92 -12.28
N PHE A 136 -19.20 -2.96 -11.45
CA PHE A 136 -20.07 -2.99 -10.28
C PHE A 136 -19.82 -1.83 -9.31
N TYR A 137 -18.55 -1.46 -9.09
CA TYR A 137 -18.20 -0.30 -8.27
C TYR A 137 -18.94 0.98 -8.72
N PHE A 138 -18.95 1.26 -10.02
CA PHE A 138 -19.61 2.45 -10.57
C PHE A 138 -21.14 2.34 -10.61
N LEU A 139 -21.67 1.12 -10.71
CA LEU A 139 -23.12 0.89 -10.69
C LEU A 139 -23.71 0.90 -9.27
N LEU A 140 -22.89 0.60 -8.26
CA LEU A 140 -23.36 0.41 -6.89
C LEU A 140 -24.11 1.62 -6.31
N PRO A 141 -23.69 2.89 -6.52
CA PRO A 141 -24.45 4.05 -6.06
C PRO A 141 -25.84 4.21 -6.67
N GLY A 142 -26.05 3.61 -7.86
CA GLY A 142 -27.36 3.56 -8.50
C GLY A 142 -28.27 2.47 -7.94
N ILE A 143 -27.68 1.35 -7.51
CA ILE A 143 -28.40 0.16 -7.01
C ILE A 143 -28.70 0.32 -5.51
N VAL A 144 -27.72 0.83 -4.74
CA VAL A 144 -27.81 1.00 -3.29
C VAL A 144 -27.62 2.48 -2.96
N PRO A 145 -28.70 3.29 -2.88
CA PRO A 145 -28.63 4.75 -2.72
C PRO A 145 -27.81 5.22 -1.49
N PHE A 146 -27.78 4.43 -0.41
CA PHE A 146 -26.97 4.73 0.79
C PHE A 146 -25.49 4.88 0.45
N THR A 147 -24.96 4.16 -0.54
CA THR A 147 -23.54 4.21 -0.92
C THR A 147 -23.14 5.55 -1.55
N ARG A 148 -24.10 6.40 -1.98
CA ARG A 148 -23.84 7.77 -2.44
C ARG A 148 -23.38 8.70 -1.32
N GLN A 149 -23.74 8.36 -0.09
CA GLN A 149 -23.35 9.13 1.10
C GLN A 149 -21.98 8.70 1.62
N LEU A 150 -21.49 7.54 1.18
CA LEU A 150 -20.16 7.08 1.55
C LEU A 150 -19.12 7.84 0.72
N ASN A 151 -18.06 8.25 1.39
CA ASN A 151 -16.87 8.74 0.69
C ASN A 151 -16.38 7.66 -0.29
N GLY A 152 -15.95 8.06 -1.49
CA GLY A 152 -15.44 7.15 -2.51
C GLY A 152 -14.34 6.23 -1.98
N ASP A 153 -13.50 6.73 -1.10
CA ASP A 153 -12.44 5.97 -0.45
C ASP A 153 -12.96 4.84 0.43
N LEU A 154 -14.10 5.05 1.11
CA LEU A 154 -14.76 4.01 1.91
C LEU A 154 -15.35 2.92 1.00
N LEU A 155 -15.96 3.33 -0.11
CA LEU A 155 -16.54 2.39 -1.04
C LEU A 155 -15.49 1.46 -1.67
N THR A 156 -14.31 1.98 -2.00
CA THR A 156 -13.21 1.18 -2.58
C THR A 156 -12.70 0.09 -1.65
N GLY A 157 -12.76 0.30 -0.33
CA GLY A 157 -12.37 -0.73 0.65
C GLY A 157 -13.31 -1.92 0.67
N ILE A 158 -14.58 -1.74 0.28
CA ILE A 158 -15.59 -2.80 0.20
C ILE A 158 -15.63 -3.43 -1.19
N VAL A 159 -15.71 -2.59 -2.24
CA VAL A 159 -15.65 -3.03 -3.63
C VAL A 159 -14.31 -2.59 -4.23
N PRO A 160 -13.32 -3.49 -4.29
CA PRO A 160 -11.97 -3.13 -4.72
C PRO A 160 -11.92 -2.51 -6.10
N ASN A 161 -11.32 -1.32 -6.21
CA ASN A 161 -11.14 -0.63 -7.48
C ASN A 161 -9.65 -0.44 -7.78
N LEU A 162 -9.23 -0.79 -9.00
CA LEU A 162 -7.83 -0.73 -9.42
C LEU A 162 -7.32 0.70 -9.59
N ALA A 163 -8.17 1.63 -9.97
CA ALA A 163 -7.79 3.02 -10.19
C ALA A 163 -7.99 3.88 -8.93
N LEU A 164 -9.07 3.62 -8.20
CA LEU A 164 -9.52 4.42 -7.07
C LEU A 164 -9.10 3.76 -5.75
N ASN A 165 -7.82 3.56 -5.56
CA ASN A 165 -7.22 3.12 -4.30
C ASN A 165 -6.16 4.13 -3.87
N GLU A 166 -5.75 4.10 -2.60
CA GLU A 166 -4.86 5.07 -1.98
C GLU A 166 -3.58 5.35 -2.80
N TYR A 167 -2.99 4.31 -3.41
CA TYR A 167 -1.72 4.42 -4.15
C TYR A 167 -1.91 4.45 -5.67
N GLY A 168 -3.10 4.11 -6.17
CA GLY A 168 -3.43 4.09 -7.59
C GLY A 168 -2.85 2.91 -8.37
N THR A 169 -3.27 2.81 -9.63
CA THR A 169 -2.94 1.69 -10.55
C THR A 169 -1.43 1.55 -10.78
N ALA A 170 -0.70 2.66 -10.81
CA ALA A 170 0.73 2.65 -11.11
C ALA A 170 1.54 1.86 -10.07
N TYR A 171 1.23 2.02 -8.80
CA TYR A 171 1.89 1.25 -7.73
C TYR A 171 1.49 -0.22 -7.70
N ILE A 172 0.26 -0.54 -8.09
CA ILE A 172 -0.18 -1.93 -8.28
C ILE A 172 0.66 -2.57 -9.40
N ALA A 173 0.84 -1.88 -10.53
CA ALA A 173 1.67 -2.34 -11.65
C ALA A 173 3.13 -2.52 -11.22
N LEU A 174 3.68 -1.59 -10.42
CA LEU A 174 5.02 -1.75 -9.83
C LEU A 174 5.12 -3.02 -9.00
N GLY A 175 4.16 -3.29 -8.10
CA GLY A 175 4.17 -4.50 -7.26
C GLY A 175 4.12 -5.79 -8.09
N VAL A 176 3.32 -5.83 -9.14
CA VAL A 176 3.27 -6.95 -10.10
C VAL A 176 4.62 -7.11 -10.82
N ALA A 177 5.22 -6.02 -11.30
CA ALA A 177 6.52 -6.05 -11.96
C ALA A 177 7.62 -6.57 -11.01
N LEU A 178 7.69 -6.06 -9.78
CA LEU A 178 8.63 -6.53 -8.75
C LEU A 178 8.49 -8.03 -8.49
N TYR A 179 7.26 -8.58 -8.47
CA TYR A 179 7.04 -10.00 -8.27
C TYR A 179 7.61 -10.85 -9.41
N PHE A 180 7.35 -10.49 -10.65
CA PHE A 180 7.81 -11.28 -11.80
C PHE A 180 9.29 -11.07 -12.12
N LEU A 181 9.89 -9.97 -11.68
CA LEU A 181 11.30 -9.65 -11.85
C LEU A 181 12.18 -9.99 -10.62
N ARG A 182 11.60 -10.50 -9.55
CA ARG A 182 12.28 -10.69 -8.25
C ARG A 182 13.61 -11.48 -8.31
N GLU A 183 13.76 -12.36 -9.30
CA GLU A 183 14.98 -13.16 -9.51
C GLU A 183 16.06 -12.40 -10.31
N LYS A 184 15.75 -11.17 -10.74
CA LYS A 184 16.62 -10.33 -11.57
C LYS A 184 16.78 -8.95 -10.90
N PRO A 185 17.63 -8.84 -9.85
CA PRO A 185 17.74 -7.62 -9.04
C PRO A 185 18.12 -6.38 -9.85
N GLU A 186 18.87 -6.55 -10.92
CA GLU A 186 19.24 -5.47 -11.85
C GLU A 186 18.00 -4.90 -12.54
N LEU A 187 17.11 -5.78 -13.07
CA LEU A 187 15.87 -5.35 -13.70
C LEU A 187 14.89 -4.75 -12.68
N VAL A 188 14.85 -5.27 -11.47
CA VAL A 188 14.09 -4.68 -10.36
C VAL A 188 14.55 -3.24 -10.13
N SER A 189 15.87 -3.02 -10.06
CA SER A 189 16.45 -1.69 -9.86
C SER A 189 16.11 -0.74 -11.01
N VAL A 190 16.26 -1.19 -12.25
CA VAL A 190 15.93 -0.39 -13.45
C VAL A 190 14.45 0.00 -13.46
N VAL A 191 13.54 -0.97 -13.29
CA VAL A 191 12.09 -0.71 -13.28
C VAL A 191 11.73 0.25 -12.15
N TYR A 192 12.32 0.08 -10.98
CA TYR A 192 12.06 0.94 -9.83
C TYR A 192 12.56 2.38 -10.06
N ILE A 193 13.75 2.56 -10.64
CA ILE A 193 14.29 3.87 -11.00
C ILE A 193 13.39 4.56 -12.05
N LEU A 194 13.04 3.85 -13.13
CA LEU A 194 12.14 4.38 -14.16
C LEU A 194 10.78 4.77 -13.59
N PHE A 195 10.23 3.95 -12.68
CA PHE A 195 9.00 4.27 -11.98
C PHE A 195 9.14 5.54 -11.14
N SER A 196 10.23 5.70 -10.37
CA SER A 196 10.48 6.90 -9.56
C SER A 196 10.58 8.15 -10.42
N ILE A 197 11.25 8.07 -11.58
CA ILE A 197 11.33 9.16 -12.56
C ILE A 197 9.94 9.48 -13.13
N SER A 198 9.13 8.47 -13.45
CA SER A 198 7.77 8.69 -13.94
C SER A 198 6.89 9.41 -12.93
N GLN A 199 7.02 9.09 -11.63
CA GLN A 199 6.30 9.79 -10.55
C GLN A 199 6.76 11.26 -10.43
N PHE A 200 8.06 11.53 -10.56
CA PHE A 200 8.59 12.88 -10.62
C PHE A 200 8.00 13.68 -11.79
N SER A 201 8.11 13.14 -13.00
CA SER A 201 7.61 13.80 -14.22
C SER A 201 6.11 14.03 -14.19
N SER A 202 5.33 13.06 -13.72
CA SER A 202 3.88 13.19 -13.58
C SER A 202 3.49 14.32 -12.65
N LYS A 203 4.17 14.48 -11.52
CA LYS A 203 3.90 15.58 -10.57
C LYS A 203 4.34 16.93 -11.10
N MET A 204 5.43 17.00 -11.86
CA MET A 204 5.84 18.24 -12.53
C MET A 204 4.82 18.72 -13.57
N ILE A 205 4.25 17.79 -14.35
CA ILE A 205 3.29 18.12 -15.42
C ILE A 205 1.92 18.48 -14.84
N ASN A 206 1.44 17.70 -13.86
CA ASN A 206 0.08 17.85 -13.34
C ASN A 206 -0.03 18.78 -12.12
N GLY A 207 1.09 19.34 -11.67
CA GLY A 207 1.15 20.13 -10.44
C GLY A 207 1.14 19.28 -9.18
N GLY A 208 1.50 19.88 -8.05
CA GLY A 208 1.55 19.25 -6.75
C GLY A 208 2.96 19.02 -6.21
N PRO A 209 3.11 18.56 -4.97
CA PRO A 209 4.40 18.39 -4.33
C PRO A 209 5.22 17.32 -5.04
N VAL A 210 6.40 17.72 -5.53
CA VAL A 210 7.35 16.86 -6.27
C VAL A 210 8.23 16.08 -5.28
N THR A 211 7.60 15.36 -4.35
CA THR A 211 8.32 14.62 -3.28
C THR A 211 8.34 13.11 -3.53
N GLN A 212 7.47 12.61 -4.41
CA GLN A 212 7.26 11.18 -4.58
C GLN A 212 8.50 10.42 -5.10
N TRP A 213 9.40 11.09 -5.84
CA TRP A 213 10.65 10.49 -6.31
C TRP A 213 11.59 10.07 -5.16
N ILE A 214 11.43 10.64 -3.97
CA ILE A 214 12.23 10.33 -2.77
C ILE A 214 12.06 8.84 -2.38
N MET A 215 10.99 8.18 -2.84
CA MET A 215 10.85 6.73 -2.76
C MET A 215 12.08 5.98 -3.30
N LEU A 216 12.88 6.59 -4.20
CA LEU A 216 14.11 6.01 -4.72
C LEU A 216 15.07 5.58 -3.61
N PHE A 217 15.08 6.26 -2.47
CA PHE A 217 15.90 5.91 -1.30
C PHE A 217 15.49 4.60 -0.60
N ALA A 218 14.36 3.99 -0.97
CA ALA A 218 14.02 2.63 -0.55
C ALA A 218 14.85 1.57 -1.30
N LEU A 219 15.30 1.87 -2.53
CA LEU A 219 16.03 0.93 -3.38
C LEU A 219 17.32 0.37 -2.74
N PRO A 220 18.18 1.17 -2.08
CA PRO A 220 19.40 0.65 -1.47
C PRO A 220 19.17 -0.40 -0.37
N ARG A 221 17.96 -0.50 0.16
CA ARG A 221 17.61 -1.46 1.22
C ARG A 221 17.16 -2.82 0.66
N THR A 222 16.61 -2.84 -0.54
CA THR A 222 16.06 -4.07 -1.13
C THR A 222 17.13 -5.07 -1.61
N PRO A 223 18.29 -4.67 -2.15
CA PRO A 223 19.37 -5.58 -2.50
C PRO A 223 20.06 -6.24 -1.29
N HIS A 224 19.94 -5.64 -0.08
CA HIS A 224 20.50 -6.20 1.14
C HIS A 224 19.58 -7.22 1.82
N TYR A 225 18.45 -7.56 1.19
CA TYR A 225 17.57 -8.61 1.67
C TYR A 225 18.24 -9.98 1.58
N ASN A 226 18.34 -10.66 2.73
CA ASN A 226 19.05 -11.95 2.87
C ASN A 226 18.20 -13.19 2.55
N GLY A 227 16.98 -13.03 2.07
CA GLY A 227 16.05 -14.15 1.84
C GLY A 227 15.27 -14.60 3.06
N GLU A 228 15.57 -14.06 4.24
CA GLU A 228 14.95 -14.49 5.50
C GLU A 228 13.70 -13.68 5.87
N LYS A 229 12.75 -14.36 6.50
CA LYS A 229 11.52 -13.73 6.99
C LYS A 229 11.77 -12.91 8.26
N GLY A 230 12.66 -13.37 9.13
CA GLY A 230 12.84 -12.84 10.47
C GLY A 230 11.65 -13.14 11.42
N PRO A 231 11.55 -12.47 12.58
CA PRO A 231 10.48 -12.66 13.56
C PRO A 231 9.08 -12.53 13.00
N GLY A 232 8.16 -13.41 13.44
CA GLY A 232 6.82 -13.56 12.89
C GLY A 232 5.75 -12.64 13.50
N LEU A 233 5.98 -11.34 13.61
CA LEU A 233 5.08 -10.37 14.25
C LEU A 233 3.96 -9.84 13.33
N LYS A 234 3.34 -10.69 12.52
CA LYS A 234 2.33 -10.27 11.53
C LYS A 234 1.12 -9.56 12.15
N TYR A 235 0.63 -10.02 13.31
CA TYR A 235 -0.53 -9.42 13.99
C TYR A 235 -0.19 -8.04 14.58
N PHE A 236 1.05 -7.87 15.05
CA PHE A 236 1.55 -6.57 15.47
C PHE A 236 1.43 -5.54 14.34
N PHE A 237 1.94 -5.84 13.14
CA PHE A 237 1.86 -4.93 12.00
C PHE A 237 0.41 -4.63 11.57
N TYR A 238 -0.49 -5.61 11.66
CA TYR A 238 -1.89 -5.42 11.30
C TYR A 238 -2.62 -4.50 12.29
N PHE A 239 -2.36 -4.66 13.59
CA PHE A 239 -2.98 -3.84 14.62
C PHE A 239 -2.33 -2.45 14.74
N PHE A 240 -1.03 -2.38 14.58
CA PHE A 240 -0.28 -1.13 14.67
C PHE A 240 -0.77 -0.10 13.65
N TYR A 241 -1.14 -0.56 12.43
CA TYR A 241 -1.55 0.34 11.36
C TYR A 241 -2.77 1.21 11.74
N PRO A 242 -3.94 0.68 12.13
CA PRO A 242 -5.04 1.51 12.58
C PRO A 242 -4.77 2.21 13.93
N ALA A 243 -4.01 1.60 14.82
CA ALA A 243 -3.78 2.16 16.15
C ALA A 243 -2.96 3.45 16.12
N HIS A 244 -1.84 3.49 15.37
CA HIS A 244 -1.00 4.68 15.32
C HIS A 244 -1.68 5.83 14.54
N THR A 245 -2.41 5.54 13.44
CA THR A 245 -3.13 6.57 12.70
C THR A 245 -4.23 7.18 13.55
N PHE A 246 -4.98 6.37 14.30
CA PHE A 246 -5.97 6.87 15.24
C PHE A 246 -5.33 7.73 16.36
N LEU A 247 -4.24 7.24 16.94
CA LEU A 247 -3.55 7.98 18.02
C LEU A 247 -3.10 9.36 17.52
N LEU A 248 -2.46 9.42 16.36
CA LEU A 248 -1.98 10.69 15.81
C LEU A 248 -3.13 11.62 15.42
N PHE A 249 -4.18 11.08 14.78
CA PHE A 249 -5.39 11.83 14.48
C PHE A 249 -6.02 12.44 15.74
N TYR A 250 -6.20 11.63 16.80
CA TYR A 250 -6.81 12.09 18.04
C TYR A 250 -5.96 13.13 18.76
N LEU A 251 -4.64 12.90 18.84
CA LEU A 251 -3.71 13.87 19.44
C LEU A 251 -3.73 15.21 18.71
N ALA A 252 -3.69 15.18 17.37
CA ALA A 252 -3.62 16.39 16.56
C ALA A 252 -4.92 17.22 16.58
N ASN A 253 -6.09 16.58 16.69
CA ASN A 253 -7.36 17.29 16.55
C ASN A 253 -8.09 17.55 17.89
N PHE A 254 -7.72 16.88 19.00
CA PHE A 254 -8.47 16.95 20.25
C PHE A 254 -7.61 17.20 21.51
N ILE A 255 -6.29 17.03 21.42
CA ILE A 255 -5.41 17.19 22.60
C ILE A 255 -4.45 18.36 22.41
N LEU A 256 -3.85 18.50 21.23
CA LEU A 256 -2.77 19.47 20.95
C LEU A 256 -3.27 20.64 20.08
N VAL A 257 -4.56 20.89 20.11
CA VAL A 257 -5.20 22.03 19.42
C VAL A 257 -4.93 23.33 20.17
#